data_8f5b2bd71b0776bab7d669cc470a9515
#
_entry.id   8f5b2bd71b0776bab7d669cc470a9515
#
_cell.length_a   1.000
_cell.length_b   1.000
_cell.length_c   1.000
_cell.angle_alpha   90.00
_cell.angle_beta   90.00
_cell.angle_gamma   90.00
#
_symmetry.space_group_name_H-M   'P 1'
#
loop_
_entity.id
_entity.type
_entity.pdbx_description
1 polymer ?
#
loop_
_entity_poly.entity_id
_entity_poly.type
_entity_poly.pdbx_seq_one_letter_code
_entity_poly.pdbx_strand_id
1 'polypeptide(L)'
;MKIYNFRLKGSLLAPLIVVLIVLCTDFCRAQETMVKNYKIYFGKTSFNGVEYLVLRKMERAGRLTFLGVDPGTLNVKLLDVPATKVVAMNWRQVLVSFKGTPYIQAIQAALSQSLALQDAGIVHGFPSAHGVTLTVDLCPSHKPLDRIIFTTLISEFKNIEKPVPIALSLTGRFMLTHVDDLNWLKGLVKSGDISITWINHTYNHHFNPKVPLRDNFLLEPGTDLNFEILGTEIAMLQNGLLPSVFFRFPGLVSDQSIVNKVLSYGIIPVGSDAWLAKGQAPNSGSIVLIHGNGNEPVGVNDFIKLLKVEKTAVMGKEWLMYDLRESVEDEFQ
;
A
#
# COMPACT_ATOMS: atom_id res chain seq x y z
N MET A 1 -9.32 -77.03 9.11
CA MET A 1 -8.56 -76.01 8.42
C MET A 1 -9.37 -74.72 8.48
N LYS A 2 -9.07 -73.77 9.42
CA LYS A 2 -9.80 -72.52 9.61
C LYS A 2 -9.07 -71.42 8.85
N ILE A 3 -9.72 -70.82 7.86
CA ILE A 3 -9.19 -69.68 7.11
C ILE A 3 -9.58 -68.44 7.88
N TYR A 4 -8.56 -67.66 8.38
CA TYR A 4 -8.74 -66.36 9.00
C TYR A 4 -8.77 -65.30 7.90
N ASN A 5 -9.91 -64.67 7.69
CA ASN A 5 -10.05 -63.48 6.85
C ASN A 5 -9.56 -62.26 7.64
N PHE A 6 -8.43 -61.70 7.26
CA PHE A 6 -7.97 -60.38 7.74
C PHE A 6 -8.68 -59.27 6.96
N ARG A 7 -9.72 -58.68 7.57
CA ARG A 7 -10.30 -57.41 7.06
C ARG A 7 -9.39 -56.26 7.53
N LEU A 8 -8.64 -55.71 6.63
CA LEU A 8 -7.95 -54.42 6.84
C LEU A 8 -9.02 -53.32 6.98
N LYS A 9 -9.08 -52.70 8.17
CA LYS A 9 -9.94 -51.52 8.42
C LYS A 9 -9.37 -50.31 7.67
N GLY A 10 -10.04 -49.90 6.58
CA GLY A 10 -9.69 -48.73 5.75
C GLY A 10 -10.09 -47.38 6.34
N SER A 11 -9.83 -47.11 7.64
CA SER A 11 -10.28 -45.86 8.26
C SER A 11 -9.16 -44.87 8.68
N LEU A 12 -7.88 -45.21 8.46
CA LEU A 12 -6.74 -44.35 8.85
C LEU A 12 -6.02 -43.68 7.68
N LEU A 13 -6.27 -44.11 6.44
CA LEU A 13 -5.62 -43.51 5.25
C LEU A 13 -6.26 -42.17 4.82
N ALA A 14 -7.57 -41.99 4.98
CA ALA A 14 -8.25 -40.78 4.57
C ALA A 14 -7.80 -39.52 5.33
N PRO A 15 -7.69 -39.51 6.68
CA PRO A 15 -7.20 -38.33 7.41
C PRO A 15 -5.73 -38.02 7.12
N LEU A 16 -4.89 -39.04 6.87
CA LEU A 16 -3.48 -38.82 6.53
C LEU A 16 -3.29 -38.14 5.17
N ILE A 17 -4.11 -38.50 4.18
CA ILE A 17 -4.10 -37.90 2.85
C ILE A 17 -4.56 -36.42 2.92
N VAL A 18 -5.59 -36.13 3.71
CA VAL A 18 -6.08 -34.76 3.90
C VAL A 18 -5.01 -33.87 4.57
N VAL A 19 -4.35 -34.39 5.61
CA VAL A 19 -3.26 -33.66 6.29
C VAL A 19 -2.08 -33.44 5.33
N LEU A 20 -1.72 -34.42 4.50
CA LEU A 20 -0.64 -34.27 3.52
C LEU A 20 -0.98 -33.22 2.44
N ILE A 21 -2.23 -33.19 1.96
CA ILE A 21 -2.70 -32.21 0.97
C ILE A 21 -2.68 -30.80 1.57
N VAL A 22 -3.14 -30.62 2.82
CA VAL A 22 -3.09 -29.31 3.51
C VAL A 22 -1.65 -28.85 3.71
N LEU A 23 -0.76 -29.73 4.17
CA LEU A 23 0.67 -29.39 4.32
C LEU A 23 1.34 -29.06 2.98
N CYS A 24 0.99 -29.75 1.89
CA CYS A 24 1.52 -29.45 0.56
C CYS A 24 0.99 -28.10 0.04
N THR A 25 -0.26 -27.75 0.28
CA THR A 25 -0.84 -26.47 -0.16
C THR A 25 -0.25 -25.29 0.60
N ASP A 26 -0.02 -25.44 1.91
CA ASP A 26 0.61 -24.39 2.74
C ASP A 26 2.10 -24.23 2.39
N PHE A 27 2.82 -25.32 2.12
CA PHE A 27 4.20 -25.27 1.67
C PHE A 27 4.35 -24.63 0.30
N CYS A 28 3.47 -24.93 -0.67
CA CYS A 28 3.41 -24.27 -1.97
C CYS A 28 3.11 -22.77 -1.84
N ARG A 29 2.16 -22.37 -1.01
CA ARG A 29 1.85 -20.97 -0.73
C ARG A 29 3.03 -20.23 -0.09
N ALA A 30 3.67 -20.81 0.91
CA ALA A 30 4.86 -20.23 1.54
C ALA A 30 6.00 -20.05 0.55
N GLN A 31 6.18 -20.96 -0.40
CA GLN A 31 7.20 -20.86 -1.43
C GLN A 31 6.86 -19.79 -2.48
N GLU A 32 5.60 -19.61 -2.83
CA GLU A 32 5.15 -18.56 -3.77
C GLU A 32 5.34 -17.14 -3.23
N THR A 33 5.25 -16.94 -1.91
CA THR A 33 5.39 -15.62 -1.28
C THR A 33 6.82 -15.32 -0.83
N MET A 34 7.73 -16.30 -0.84
CA MET A 34 9.11 -16.08 -0.42
C MET A 34 9.83 -15.15 -1.40
N VAL A 35 10.28 -13.99 -0.87
CA VAL A 35 11.04 -12.97 -1.59
C VAL A 35 12.50 -13.02 -1.14
N LYS A 36 13.44 -13.14 -2.10
CA LYS A 36 14.89 -13.10 -1.87
C LYS A 36 15.55 -12.08 -2.78
N ASN A 37 16.73 -11.62 -2.39
CA ASN A 37 17.56 -10.72 -3.20
C ASN A 37 16.81 -9.45 -3.66
N TYR A 38 15.87 -8.97 -2.82
CA TYR A 38 15.09 -7.76 -3.07
C TYR A 38 15.97 -6.52 -3.02
N LYS A 39 15.95 -5.75 -4.10
CA LYS A 39 16.77 -4.53 -4.18
C LYS A 39 16.19 -3.52 -5.16
N ILE A 40 16.58 -2.26 -4.96
CA ILE A 40 16.35 -1.20 -5.93
C ILE A 40 17.04 -1.58 -7.25
N TYR A 41 16.30 -1.46 -8.32
CA TYR A 41 16.80 -1.69 -9.67
C TYR A 41 15.97 -0.89 -10.66
N PHE A 42 16.58 0.08 -11.30
CA PHE A 42 15.91 0.84 -12.33
C PHE A 42 16.17 0.29 -13.71
N GLY A 43 15.12 0.28 -14.50
CA GLY A 43 15.18 -0.17 -15.89
C GLY A 43 13.87 0.09 -16.59
N LYS A 44 13.81 -0.20 -17.88
CA LYS A 44 12.56 -0.19 -18.64
C LYS A 44 12.35 -1.48 -19.39
N THR A 45 11.11 -1.86 -19.54
CA THR A 45 10.70 -3.02 -20.30
C THR A 45 9.30 -2.83 -20.87
N SER A 46 8.99 -3.51 -21.98
CA SER A 46 7.62 -3.61 -22.47
C SER A 46 7.02 -4.95 -22.04
N PHE A 47 5.80 -4.91 -21.51
CA PHE A 47 5.04 -6.09 -21.14
C PHE A 47 3.57 -5.92 -21.58
N ASN A 48 3.06 -6.84 -22.41
CA ASN A 48 1.70 -6.78 -22.98
C ASN A 48 1.39 -5.45 -23.69
N GLY A 49 2.37 -4.87 -24.38
CA GLY A 49 2.19 -3.61 -25.13
C GLY A 49 2.32 -2.33 -24.32
N VAL A 50 2.47 -2.43 -22.99
CA VAL A 50 2.68 -1.29 -22.09
C VAL A 50 4.17 -1.19 -21.74
N GLU A 51 4.72 0.04 -21.74
CA GLU A 51 6.08 0.31 -21.25
C GLU A 51 6.04 0.51 -19.73
N TYR A 52 6.83 -0.28 -19.02
CA TYR A 52 6.97 -0.21 -17.56
C TYR A 52 8.33 0.35 -17.18
N LEU A 53 8.33 1.25 -16.21
CA LEU A 53 9.50 1.58 -15.41
C LEU A 53 9.68 0.49 -14.35
N VAL A 54 10.80 -0.21 -14.38
CA VAL A 54 11.18 -1.19 -13.36
C VAL A 54 11.78 -0.46 -12.17
N LEU A 55 11.29 -0.76 -10.96
CA LEU A 55 11.72 -0.14 -9.70
C LEU A 55 12.51 -1.10 -8.80
N ARG A 56 12.17 -2.39 -8.84
CA ARG A 56 12.78 -3.43 -7.99
C ARG A 56 13.09 -4.69 -8.79
N LYS A 57 14.11 -5.40 -8.31
CA LYS A 57 14.51 -6.72 -8.80
C LYS A 57 14.57 -7.68 -7.61
N MET A 58 14.02 -8.88 -7.78
CA MET A 58 13.96 -9.89 -6.73
C MET A 58 13.94 -11.31 -7.31
N GLU A 59 14.11 -12.29 -6.44
CA GLU A 59 13.75 -13.68 -6.70
C GLU A 59 12.46 -14.00 -5.94
N ARG A 60 11.45 -14.51 -6.64
CA ARG A 60 10.18 -14.94 -6.08
C ARG A 60 9.84 -16.34 -6.60
N ALA A 61 9.53 -17.27 -5.71
CA ALA A 61 9.31 -18.68 -6.08
C ALA A 61 10.43 -19.27 -6.96
N GLY A 62 11.69 -18.89 -6.69
CA GLY A 62 12.86 -19.34 -7.45
C GLY A 62 13.00 -18.72 -8.85
N ARG A 63 12.18 -17.72 -9.19
CA ARG A 63 12.23 -17.01 -10.48
C ARG A 63 12.65 -15.56 -10.31
N LEU A 64 13.40 -15.06 -11.29
CA LEU A 64 13.68 -13.64 -11.38
C LEU A 64 12.38 -12.89 -11.71
N THR A 65 12.04 -11.95 -10.85
CA THR A 65 10.82 -11.13 -10.96
C THR A 65 11.19 -9.66 -10.78
N PHE A 66 10.51 -8.79 -11.49
CA PHE A 66 10.66 -7.35 -11.35
C PHE A 66 9.36 -6.72 -10.83
N LEU A 67 9.48 -5.66 -10.04
CA LEU A 67 8.37 -4.78 -9.71
C LEU A 67 8.45 -3.58 -10.63
N GLY A 68 7.46 -3.42 -11.49
CA GLY A 68 7.37 -2.32 -12.42
C GLY A 68 6.14 -1.46 -12.18
N VAL A 69 6.24 -0.18 -12.52
CA VAL A 69 5.14 0.78 -12.55
C VAL A 69 4.86 1.21 -13.98
N ASP A 70 3.60 1.32 -14.34
CA ASP A 70 3.16 2.09 -15.49
C ASP A 70 3.27 3.57 -15.14
N PRO A 71 4.16 4.34 -15.76
CA PRO A 71 4.42 5.72 -15.36
C PRO A 71 3.27 6.68 -15.73
N GLY A 72 2.35 6.27 -16.59
CA GLY A 72 1.15 7.02 -16.96
C GLY A 72 0.04 6.88 -15.92
N THR A 73 -0.23 5.66 -15.46
CA THR A 73 -1.37 5.34 -14.58
C THR A 73 -0.98 5.05 -13.14
N LEU A 74 0.32 5.05 -12.80
CA LEU A 74 0.87 4.71 -11.49
C LEU A 74 0.55 3.27 -11.01
N ASN A 75 -0.01 2.43 -11.90
CA ASN A 75 -0.32 1.06 -11.60
C ASN A 75 0.95 0.21 -11.52
N VAL A 76 1.08 -0.53 -10.43
CA VAL A 76 2.24 -1.41 -10.19
C VAL A 76 1.91 -2.84 -10.60
N LYS A 77 2.91 -3.56 -11.08
CA LYS A 77 2.79 -4.95 -11.49
C LYS A 77 4.06 -5.75 -11.21
N LEU A 78 3.90 -7.03 -10.88
CA LEU A 78 5.00 -7.99 -10.93
C LEU A 78 5.19 -8.45 -12.38
N LEU A 79 6.41 -8.33 -12.86
CA LEU A 79 6.79 -8.62 -14.25
C LEU A 79 7.71 -9.83 -14.28
N ASP A 80 7.20 -10.93 -14.77
CA ASP A 80 7.98 -12.17 -15.01
C ASP A 80 8.52 -12.14 -16.44
N VAL A 81 9.51 -11.28 -16.65
CA VAL A 81 10.19 -11.13 -17.95
C VAL A 81 11.65 -11.54 -17.85
N PRO A 82 12.25 -12.10 -18.94
CA PRO A 82 13.69 -12.36 -18.96
C PRO A 82 14.50 -11.09 -18.71
N ALA A 83 15.60 -11.21 -17.95
CA ALA A 83 16.51 -10.09 -17.68
C ALA A 83 17.00 -9.39 -18.95
N THR A 84 17.14 -10.12 -20.04
CA THR A 84 17.57 -9.61 -21.36
C THR A 84 16.57 -8.65 -22.00
N LYS A 85 15.29 -8.65 -21.55
CA LYS A 85 14.26 -7.71 -22.01
C LYS A 85 14.19 -6.44 -21.18
N VAL A 86 14.95 -6.35 -20.07
CA VAL A 86 14.98 -5.19 -19.21
C VAL A 86 16.23 -4.37 -19.51
N VAL A 87 16.04 -3.17 -20.02
CA VAL A 87 17.13 -2.21 -20.24
C VAL A 87 17.41 -1.51 -18.92
N ALA A 88 18.57 -1.80 -18.32
CA ALA A 88 18.99 -1.20 -17.06
C ALA A 88 19.20 0.32 -17.22
N MET A 89 18.84 1.08 -16.19
CA MET A 89 18.92 2.55 -16.14
C MET A 89 19.48 2.99 -14.81
N ASN A 90 20.14 4.13 -14.76
CA ASN A 90 20.35 4.87 -13.53
C ASN A 90 19.20 5.87 -13.29
N TRP A 91 19.09 6.41 -12.05
CA TRP A 91 18.00 7.31 -11.69
C TRP A 91 17.90 8.56 -12.59
N ARG A 92 19.03 9.13 -12.99
CA ARG A 92 19.03 10.29 -13.92
C ARG A 92 18.43 9.93 -15.28
N GLN A 93 18.74 8.74 -15.81
CA GLN A 93 18.16 8.25 -17.05
C GLN A 93 16.65 8.02 -16.91
N VAL A 94 16.17 7.55 -15.76
CA VAL A 94 14.74 7.41 -15.47
C VAL A 94 14.03 8.77 -15.60
N LEU A 95 14.52 9.79 -14.90
CA LEU A 95 13.95 11.14 -14.93
C LEU A 95 13.86 11.74 -16.34
N VAL A 96 14.80 11.39 -17.21
CA VAL A 96 14.82 11.86 -18.60
C VAL A 96 13.90 11.03 -19.50
N SER A 97 13.96 9.71 -19.39
CA SER A 97 13.25 8.80 -20.31
C SER A 97 11.74 8.79 -20.10
N PHE A 98 11.29 9.05 -18.89
CA PHE A 98 9.86 9.11 -18.52
C PHE A 98 9.37 10.53 -18.24
N LYS A 99 10.14 11.55 -18.66
CA LYS A 99 9.76 12.95 -18.52
C LYS A 99 8.36 13.19 -19.09
N GLY A 100 7.55 13.96 -18.36
CA GLY A 100 6.18 14.32 -18.77
C GLY A 100 5.13 13.28 -18.40
N THR A 101 5.50 12.14 -17.81
CA THR A 101 4.52 11.21 -17.24
C THR A 101 4.08 11.66 -15.85
N PRO A 102 2.84 11.38 -15.42
CA PRO A 102 2.36 11.67 -14.08
C PRO A 102 3.31 11.19 -12.97
N TYR A 103 3.90 10.01 -13.12
CA TYR A 103 4.89 9.49 -12.17
C TYR A 103 6.10 10.42 -11.99
N ILE A 104 6.72 10.88 -13.09
CA ILE A 104 7.90 11.76 -13.00
C ILE A 104 7.51 13.16 -12.56
N GLN A 105 6.34 13.65 -12.95
CA GLN A 105 5.86 14.96 -12.52
C GLN A 105 5.61 14.98 -11.00
N ALA A 106 5.02 13.92 -10.44
CA ALA A 106 4.87 13.75 -8.99
C ALA A 106 6.20 13.70 -8.24
N ILE A 107 7.19 12.98 -8.78
CA ILE A 107 8.57 12.98 -8.24
C ILE A 107 9.19 14.38 -8.27
N GLN A 108 9.03 15.12 -9.37
CA GLN A 108 9.59 16.47 -9.52
C GLN A 108 8.87 17.48 -8.60
N ALA A 109 7.56 17.38 -8.45
CA ALA A 109 6.79 18.20 -7.53
C ALA A 109 7.30 18.02 -6.09
N ALA A 110 7.47 16.78 -5.65
CA ALA A 110 8.01 16.48 -4.33
C ALA A 110 9.47 16.95 -4.14
N LEU A 111 10.31 16.89 -5.19
CA LEU A 111 11.68 17.42 -5.14
C LEU A 111 11.76 18.94 -5.02
N SER A 112 10.80 19.65 -5.61
CA SER A 112 10.75 21.12 -5.65
C SER A 112 9.94 21.73 -4.49
N GLN A 113 9.26 20.91 -3.71
CA GLN A 113 8.44 21.36 -2.59
C GLN A 113 9.30 22.04 -1.51
N SER A 114 8.84 23.22 -1.06
CA SER A 114 9.38 23.83 0.15
C SER A 114 8.85 23.08 1.38
N LEU A 115 9.71 22.33 2.04
CA LEU A 115 9.28 21.45 3.12
C LEU A 115 9.04 22.19 4.43
N ALA A 116 7.86 22.00 5.00
CA ALA A 116 7.64 22.09 6.43
C ALA A 116 8.11 20.79 7.10
N LEU A 117 8.04 20.72 8.42
CA LEU A 117 8.39 19.50 9.17
C LEU A 117 7.45 18.33 8.85
N GLN A 118 6.23 18.60 8.43
CA GLN A 118 5.19 17.61 8.09
C GLN A 118 4.65 17.84 6.67
N ASP A 119 3.95 16.85 6.15
CA ASP A 119 3.20 16.88 4.88
C ASP A 119 4.06 17.00 3.61
N ALA A 120 5.24 16.35 3.60
CA ALA A 120 6.03 16.24 2.39
C ALA A 120 5.34 15.37 1.33
N GLY A 121 5.43 15.79 0.08
CA GLY A 121 4.88 15.10 -1.08
C GLY A 121 3.50 15.61 -1.48
N ILE A 122 2.69 14.73 -2.06
CA ILE A 122 1.36 15.08 -2.55
C ILE A 122 0.40 15.13 -1.37
N VAL A 123 -0.26 16.27 -1.17
CA VAL A 123 -1.20 16.49 -0.04
C VAL A 123 -2.65 16.66 -0.49
N HIS A 124 -2.86 16.92 -1.78
CA HIS A 124 -4.15 17.19 -2.41
C HIS A 124 -4.19 16.55 -3.79
N GLY A 125 -5.35 16.14 -4.28
CA GLY A 125 -5.58 15.69 -5.65
C GLY A 125 -6.52 16.66 -6.37
N PHE A 126 -6.62 16.51 -7.70
CA PHE A 126 -7.49 17.37 -8.53
C PHE A 126 -8.48 16.51 -9.32
N PRO A 127 -9.42 15.83 -8.63
CA PRO A 127 -10.39 14.99 -9.31
C PRO A 127 -11.35 15.81 -10.15
N SER A 128 -11.83 15.24 -11.25
CA SER A 128 -12.79 15.87 -12.18
C SER A 128 -14.18 16.09 -11.59
N ALA A 129 -14.53 15.32 -10.53
CA ALA A 129 -15.77 15.47 -9.78
C ALA A 129 -15.49 15.77 -8.30
N HIS A 130 -16.52 16.14 -7.52
CA HIS A 130 -16.34 16.36 -6.08
C HIS A 130 -16.13 15.05 -5.34
N GLY A 131 -15.28 15.08 -4.30
CA GLY A 131 -14.98 13.93 -3.48
C GLY A 131 -13.63 14.01 -2.81
N VAL A 132 -13.20 12.92 -2.21
CA VAL A 132 -11.94 12.85 -1.46
C VAL A 132 -11.22 11.52 -1.70
N THR A 133 -9.91 11.52 -1.47
CA THR A 133 -9.11 10.29 -1.34
C THR A 133 -8.98 9.94 0.14
N LEU A 134 -9.53 8.80 0.57
CA LEU A 134 -9.33 8.34 1.94
C LEU A 134 -8.02 7.60 2.09
N THR A 135 -7.17 8.06 3.01
CA THR A 135 -5.99 7.33 3.46
C THR A 135 -6.15 6.92 4.92
N VAL A 136 -5.87 5.65 5.23
CA VAL A 136 -5.94 5.11 6.59
C VAL A 136 -4.58 4.58 6.99
N ASP A 137 -3.99 5.19 8.03
CA ASP A 137 -2.71 4.76 8.55
C ASP A 137 -2.91 3.65 9.59
N LEU A 138 -2.23 2.50 9.35
CA LEU A 138 -2.24 1.31 10.20
C LEU A 138 -0.86 1.16 10.87
N CYS A 139 -0.69 1.96 11.91
CA CYS A 139 0.53 2.03 12.71
C CYS A 139 0.68 0.82 13.64
N PRO A 140 1.85 0.62 14.30
CA PRO A 140 1.97 -0.36 15.37
C PRO A 140 0.98 -0.08 16.49
N SER A 141 0.15 -1.06 16.84
CA SER A 141 -0.86 -0.98 17.89
C SER A 141 -1.17 -2.39 18.40
N HIS A 142 -1.70 -2.50 19.63
CA HIS A 142 -2.29 -3.73 20.13
C HIS A 142 -3.81 -3.75 19.98
N LYS A 143 -4.40 -2.63 19.49
CA LYS A 143 -5.84 -2.52 19.28
C LYS A 143 -6.22 -3.09 17.91
N PRO A 144 -7.40 -3.71 17.78
CA PRO A 144 -7.85 -4.28 16.51
C PRO A 144 -8.09 -3.17 15.47
N LEU A 145 -8.21 -3.59 14.21
CA LEU A 145 -8.64 -2.75 13.11
C LEU A 145 -10.05 -2.18 13.37
N ASP A 146 -10.22 -0.90 13.14
CA ASP A 146 -11.52 -0.22 13.20
C ASP A 146 -12.37 -0.58 11.97
N ARG A 147 -12.90 -1.82 11.93
CA ARG A 147 -13.65 -2.36 10.79
C ARG A 147 -14.87 -1.55 10.40
N ILE A 148 -15.35 -0.70 11.33
CA ILE A 148 -16.48 0.21 11.07
C ILE A 148 -16.19 1.19 9.93
N ILE A 149 -14.94 1.60 9.71
CA ILE A 149 -14.53 2.45 8.59
C ILE A 149 -14.96 1.80 7.27
N PHE A 150 -14.54 0.55 7.07
CA PHE A 150 -14.74 -0.21 5.83
C PHE A 150 -16.19 -0.62 5.63
N THR A 151 -16.84 -1.11 6.69
CA THR A 151 -18.23 -1.55 6.61
C THR A 151 -19.18 -0.39 6.33
N THR A 152 -18.93 0.79 6.91
CA THR A 152 -19.72 1.99 6.63
C THR A 152 -19.47 2.47 5.19
N LEU A 153 -18.20 2.56 4.77
CA LEU A 153 -17.83 2.95 3.42
C LEU A 153 -18.52 2.06 2.37
N ILE A 154 -18.39 0.74 2.50
CA ILE A 154 -19.03 -0.23 1.61
C ILE A 154 -20.56 -0.04 1.61
N SER A 155 -21.17 0.16 2.77
CA SER A 155 -22.62 0.34 2.90
C SER A 155 -23.13 1.60 2.18
N GLU A 156 -22.44 2.74 2.36
CA GLU A 156 -22.85 4.00 1.76
C GLU A 156 -22.65 4.02 0.23
N PHE A 157 -21.61 3.36 -0.28
CA PHE A 157 -21.27 3.32 -1.71
C PHE A 157 -21.79 2.07 -2.46
N LYS A 158 -22.46 1.14 -1.80
CA LYS A 158 -22.87 -0.17 -2.32
C LYS A 158 -23.47 -0.16 -3.75
N ASN A 159 -24.26 0.85 -4.08
CA ASN A 159 -24.96 0.95 -5.37
C ASN A 159 -24.41 2.10 -6.25
N ILE A 160 -23.36 2.76 -5.81
CA ILE A 160 -22.81 3.96 -6.44
C ILE A 160 -21.47 3.62 -7.09
N GLU A 161 -20.58 3.01 -6.32
CA GLU A 161 -19.23 2.71 -6.73
C GLU A 161 -18.79 1.36 -6.14
N LYS A 162 -18.35 0.45 -7.00
CA LYS A 162 -17.86 -0.86 -6.57
C LYS A 162 -16.82 -1.39 -7.57
N PRO A 163 -15.60 -1.70 -7.13
CA PRO A 163 -15.10 -1.58 -5.75
C PRO A 163 -14.91 -0.13 -5.31
N VAL A 164 -15.15 0.17 -4.02
CA VAL A 164 -14.87 1.50 -3.47
C VAL A 164 -13.36 1.65 -3.25
N PRO A 165 -12.70 2.70 -3.79
CA PRO A 165 -11.27 2.87 -3.62
C PRO A 165 -10.91 3.41 -2.22
N ILE A 166 -9.78 2.94 -1.70
CA ILE A 166 -9.20 3.37 -0.43
C ILE A 166 -7.68 3.17 -0.48
N ALA A 167 -6.93 4.02 0.19
CA ALA A 167 -5.50 3.85 0.35
C ALA A 167 -5.15 3.49 1.80
N LEU A 168 -4.38 2.42 2.00
CA LEU A 168 -3.97 1.95 3.33
C LEU A 168 -2.45 2.03 3.48
N SER A 169 -2.01 2.84 4.45
CA SER A 169 -0.60 2.97 4.79
C SER A 169 -0.24 1.90 5.84
N LEU A 170 0.51 0.87 5.43
CA LEU A 170 0.84 -0.27 6.26
C LEU A 170 2.24 -0.20 6.82
N THR A 171 2.37 -0.48 8.12
CA THR A 171 3.68 -0.74 8.74
C THR A 171 4.03 -2.23 8.72
N GLY A 172 5.33 -2.54 8.71
CA GLY A 172 5.81 -3.92 8.86
C GLY A 172 5.28 -4.55 10.15
N ARG A 173 5.27 -3.79 11.24
CA ARG A 173 4.76 -4.23 12.55
C ARG A 173 3.27 -4.58 12.53
N PHE A 174 2.44 -3.75 11.86
CA PHE A 174 1.01 -4.07 11.71
C PHE A 174 0.82 -5.41 10.99
N MET A 175 1.52 -5.63 9.89
CA MET A 175 1.41 -6.89 9.13
C MET A 175 1.81 -8.13 9.93
N LEU A 176 2.74 -7.99 10.90
CA LEU A 176 3.16 -9.08 11.78
C LEU A 176 2.12 -9.39 12.87
N THR A 177 1.47 -8.37 13.43
CA THR A 177 0.65 -8.51 14.65
C THR A 177 -0.84 -8.58 14.36
N HIS A 178 -1.30 -8.16 13.16
CA HIS A 178 -2.70 -8.09 12.78
C HIS A 178 -3.03 -8.99 11.57
N VAL A 179 -2.55 -10.23 11.59
CA VAL A 179 -2.72 -11.18 10.48
C VAL A 179 -4.19 -11.40 10.12
N ASP A 180 -5.07 -11.53 11.12
CA ASP A 180 -6.51 -11.75 10.91
C ASP A 180 -7.20 -10.53 10.29
N ASP A 181 -6.83 -9.33 10.72
CA ASP A 181 -7.34 -8.08 10.15
C ASP A 181 -6.85 -7.90 8.71
N LEU A 182 -5.58 -8.22 8.44
CA LEU A 182 -5.04 -8.19 7.08
C LEU A 182 -5.74 -9.20 6.17
N ASN A 183 -6.03 -10.40 6.65
CA ASN A 183 -6.77 -11.41 5.89
C ASN A 183 -8.21 -10.99 5.64
N TRP A 184 -8.85 -10.32 6.60
CA TRP A 184 -10.18 -9.75 6.43
C TRP A 184 -10.19 -8.67 5.34
N LEU A 185 -9.23 -7.72 5.33
CA LEU A 185 -9.08 -6.71 4.28
C LEU A 185 -8.88 -7.34 2.90
N LYS A 186 -8.00 -8.35 2.80
CA LYS A 186 -7.81 -9.13 1.57
C LYS A 186 -9.11 -9.83 1.11
N GLY A 187 -9.94 -10.24 2.05
CA GLY A 187 -11.28 -10.77 1.78
C GLY A 187 -12.19 -9.76 1.08
N LEU A 188 -12.23 -8.51 1.57
CA LEU A 188 -12.99 -7.42 0.98
C LEU A 188 -12.51 -7.05 -0.45
N VAL A 189 -11.20 -7.09 -0.67
CA VAL A 189 -10.63 -6.90 -2.02
C VAL A 189 -11.04 -8.05 -2.94
N LYS A 190 -10.95 -9.30 -2.45
CA LYS A 190 -11.31 -10.49 -3.24
C LYS A 190 -12.80 -10.53 -3.61
N SER A 191 -13.70 -10.05 -2.73
CA SER A 191 -15.13 -9.93 -3.02
C SER A 191 -15.45 -8.76 -3.97
N GLY A 192 -14.49 -7.90 -4.26
CA GLY A 192 -14.69 -6.70 -5.07
C GLY A 192 -15.52 -5.63 -4.34
N ASP A 193 -15.54 -5.64 -3.01
CA ASP A 193 -16.23 -4.61 -2.23
C ASP A 193 -15.39 -3.33 -2.14
N ILE A 194 -14.06 -3.46 -2.02
CA ILE A 194 -13.11 -2.35 -2.01
C ILE A 194 -11.94 -2.63 -2.97
N SER A 195 -11.30 -1.58 -3.46
CA SER A 195 -9.97 -1.62 -4.06
C SER A 195 -8.98 -0.90 -3.15
N ILE A 196 -7.80 -1.50 -2.93
CA ILE A 196 -6.83 -0.94 -1.98
C ILE A 196 -5.54 -0.57 -2.69
N THR A 197 -5.13 0.69 -2.56
CA THR A 197 -3.77 1.14 -2.84
C THR A 197 -2.93 0.97 -1.59
N TRP A 198 -1.98 0.02 -1.61
CA TRP A 198 -1.13 -0.33 -0.46
C TRP A 198 0.07 0.61 -0.40
N ILE A 199 0.08 1.50 0.58
CA ILE A 199 1.13 2.50 0.80
C ILE A 199 2.16 1.98 1.80
N ASN A 200 3.45 2.17 1.50
CA ASN A 200 4.53 1.88 2.43
C ASN A 200 4.57 2.92 3.55
N HIS A 201 4.47 2.47 4.81
CA HIS A 201 4.46 3.33 6.01
C HIS A 201 5.57 2.98 6.98
N THR A 202 6.72 2.55 6.48
CA THR A 202 7.88 2.05 7.20
C THR A 202 7.67 0.71 7.92
N TYR A 203 8.75 0.08 8.36
CA TYR A 203 8.64 -1.22 9.02
C TYR A 203 8.31 -1.09 10.51
N ASN A 204 9.14 -0.35 11.25
CA ASN A 204 9.00 -0.23 12.70
C ASN A 204 8.13 0.94 13.14
N HIS A 205 8.12 2.04 12.38
CA HIS A 205 7.39 3.25 12.75
C HIS A 205 7.73 3.68 14.18
N HIS A 206 9.04 3.73 14.52
CA HIS A 206 9.49 4.03 15.88
C HIS A 206 9.10 5.45 16.25
N PHE A 207 8.54 5.63 17.45
CA PHE A 207 8.16 6.92 18.01
C PHE A 207 8.62 7.03 19.46
N ASN A 208 9.38 8.08 19.78
CA ASN A 208 9.82 8.40 21.13
C ASN A 208 9.15 9.70 21.61
N PRO A 209 8.19 9.64 22.56
CA PRO A 209 7.47 10.83 23.03
C PRO A 209 8.34 11.81 23.83
N LYS A 210 9.59 11.44 24.15
CA LYS A 210 10.53 12.27 24.92
C LYS A 210 11.42 13.16 24.06
N VAL A 211 11.39 13.00 22.75
CA VAL A 211 12.19 13.81 21.82
C VAL A 211 11.29 14.64 20.90
N PRO A 212 11.77 15.79 20.37
CA PRO A 212 11.00 16.58 19.41
C PRO A 212 10.69 15.80 18.13
N LEU A 213 9.63 16.17 17.42
CA LEU A 213 9.25 15.52 16.16
C LEU A 213 10.38 15.54 15.12
N ARG A 214 11.18 16.61 15.07
CA ARG A 214 12.33 16.73 14.14
C ARG A 214 13.48 15.75 14.40
N ASP A 215 13.46 15.05 15.53
CA ASP A 215 14.45 14.04 15.93
C ASP A 215 13.79 12.66 16.11
N ASN A 216 12.59 12.47 15.55
CA ASN A 216 11.74 11.32 15.76
C ASN A 216 11.48 10.55 14.45
N PHE A 217 10.89 9.38 14.55
CA PHE A 217 10.54 8.51 13.43
C PHE A 217 11.77 8.20 12.56
N LEU A 218 11.70 8.48 11.24
CA LEU A 218 12.83 8.27 10.33
C LEU A 218 13.98 9.26 10.53
N LEU A 219 13.75 10.37 11.23
CA LEU A 219 14.77 11.38 11.56
C LEU A 219 15.60 10.98 12.79
N GLU A 220 15.23 9.91 13.50
CA GLU A 220 15.99 9.40 14.64
C GLU A 220 17.38 8.95 14.17
N PRO A 221 18.47 9.40 14.84
CA PRO A 221 19.82 9.01 14.48
C PRO A 221 20.03 7.49 14.51
N GLY A 222 20.62 6.94 13.47
CA GLY A 222 20.87 5.50 13.36
C GLY A 222 19.71 4.68 12.73
N THR A 223 18.64 5.33 12.30
CA THR A 223 17.56 4.64 11.56
C THR A 223 18.08 4.01 10.28
N ASP A 224 17.87 2.70 10.11
CA ASP A 224 18.16 1.99 8.87
C ASP A 224 17.03 2.21 7.86
N LEU A 225 17.17 3.22 7.01
CA LEU A 225 16.19 3.58 6.00
C LEU A 225 15.97 2.46 4.95
N ASN A 226 16.99 1.65 4.66
CA ASN A 226 16.81 0.52 3.76
C ASN A 226 15.87 -0.51 4.36
N PHE A 227 16.07 -0.84 5.63
CA PHE A 227 15.19 -1.77 6.34
C PHE A 227 13.77 -1.20 6.49
N GLU A 228 13.65 0.07 6.91
CA GLU A 228 12.33 0.71 7.10
C GLU A 228 11.51 0.73 5.81
N ILE A 229 12.13 0.95 4.66
CA ILE A 229 11.44 1.04 3.37
C ILE A 229 11.35 -0.32 2.67
N LEU A 230 12.50 -0.94 2.36
CA LEU A 230 12.52 -2.18 1.57
C LEU A 230 12.03 -3.37 2.39
N GLY A 231 12.26 -3.40 3.70
CA GLY A 231 11.71 -4.42 4.59
C GLY A 231 10.18 -4.42 4.61
N THR A 232 9.56 -3.23 4.57
CA THR A 232 8.10 -3.11 4.47
C THR A 232 7.57 -3.61 3.13
N GLU A 233 8.22 -3.26 2.01
CA GLU A 233 7.86 -3.77 0.68
C GLU A 233 7.98 -5.31 0.61
N ILE A 234 9.04 -5.88 1.20
CA ILE A 234 9.22 -7.34 1.31
C ILE A 234 8.08 -7.96 2.14
N ALA A 235 7.74 -7.38 3.29
CA ALA A 235 6.66 -7.86 4.14
C ALA A 235 5.30 -7.80 3.41
N MET A 236 5.02 -6.75 2.64
CA MET A 236 3.84 -6.66 1.79
C MET A 236 3.79 -7.82 0.78
N LEU A 237 4.86 -8.04 0.02
CA LEU A 237 4.94 -9.11 -0.98
C LEU A 237 4.79 -10.49 -0.36
N GLN A 238 5.38 -10.74 0.81
CA GLN A 238 5.27 -11.99 1.56
C GLN A 238 3.84 -12.24 2.07
N ASN A 239 3.08 -11.19 2.34
CA ASN A 239 1.66 -11.26 2.66
C ASN A 239 0.73 -11.28 1.43
N GLY A 240 1.31 -11.32 0.21
CA GLY A 240 0.55 -11.33 -1.04
C GLY A 240 -0.05 -9.97 -1.40
N LEU A 241 0.48 -8.88 -0.82
CA LEU A 241 0.12 -7.51 -1.17
C LEU A 241 1.11 -6.96 -2.20
N LEU A 242 0.62 -6.16 -3.12
CA LEU A 242 1.45 -5.48 -4.11
C LEU A 242 1.72 -4.05 -3.62
N PRO A 243 2.97 -3.69 -3.23
CA PRO A 243 3.28 -2.34 -2.80
C PRO A 243 3.06 -1.36 -3.95
N SER A 244 2.38 -0.24 -3.67
CA SER A 244 2.25 0.86 -4.62
C SER A 244 3.55 1.65 -4.73
N VAL A 245 3.57 2.68 -5.59
CA VAL A 245 4.67 3.64 -5.67
C VAL A 245 4.63 4.70 -4.58
N PHE A 246 3.66 4.65 -3.67
CA PHE A 246 3.46 5.68 -2.66
C PHE A 246 4.11 5.33 -1.33
N PHE A 247 4.52 6.37 -0.62
CA PHE A 247 5.14 6.31 0.70
C PHE A 247 4.51 7.34 1.64
N ARG A 248 4.14 6.91 2.85
CA ARG A 248 3.64 7.77 3.92
C ARG A 248 4.69 7.88 5.01
N PHE A 249 5.15 9.09 5.28
CA PHE A 249 6.04 9.33 6.42
C PHE A 249 5.30 9.12 7.74
N PRO A 250 5.88 8.39 8.73
CA PRO A 250 5.34 8.29 10.07
C PRO A 250 5.11 9.67 10.70
N GLY A 251 3.90 9.90 11.24
CA GLY A 251 3.50 11.20 11.77
C GLY A 251 3.53 12.33 10.73
N LEU A 252 3.65 12.01 9.44
CA LEU A 252 3.90 12.92 8.31
C LEU A 252 5.27 13.64 8.40
N VAL A 253 6.14 13.26 9.37
CA VAL A 253 7.37 13.96 9.72
C VAL A 253 8.51 13.58 8.77
N SER A 254 9.17 14.60 8.23
CA SER A 254 10.33 14.42 7.34
C SER A 254 11.19 15.68 7.28
N ASP A 255 12.36 15.53 6.69
CA ASP A 255 13.23 16.63 6.25
C ASP A 255 13.63 16.42 4.78
N GLN A 256 14.32 17.40 4.21
CA GLN A 256 14.74 17.33 2.80
C GLN A 256 15.63 16.13 2.51
N SER A 257 16.50 15.75 3.44
CA SER A 257 17.43 14.61 3.26
C SER A 257 16.68 13.29 3.15
N ILE A 258 15.71 13.07 4.05
CA ILE A 258 14.89 11.85 4.05
C ILE A 258 13.94 11.83 2.82
N VAL A 259 13.34 12.95 2.46
CA VAL A 259 12.51 13.04 1.23
C VAL A 259 13.35 12.70 0.01
N ASN A 260 14.52 13.30 -0.17
CA ASN A 260 15.41 12.97 -1.28
C ASN A 260 15.80 11.49 -1.29
N LYS A 261 16.00 10.89 -0.12
CA LYS A 261 16.30 9.47 0.01
C LYS A 261 15.12 8.61 -0.45
N VAL A 262 13.89 8.89 0.00
CA VAL A 262 12.67 8.20 -0.42
C VAL A 262 12.47 8.30 -1.93
N LEU A 263 12.60 9.51 -2.49
CA LEU A 263 12.50 9.72 -3.94
C LEU A 263 13.58 8.96 -4.71
N SER A 264 14.79 8.82 -4.17
CA SER A 264 15.86 8.04 -4.78
C SER A 264 15.56 6.53 -4.86
N TYR A 265 14.57 6.04 -4.12
CA TYR A 265 14.06 4.67 -4.21
C TYR A 265 12.97 4.52 -5.29
N GLY A 266 12.60 5.62 -5.95
CA GLY A 266 11.53 5.63 -6.94
C GLY A 266 10.14 5.56 -6.33
N ILE A 267 9.95 6.05 -5.11
CA ILE A 267 8.65 6.09 -4.44
C ILE A 267 8.27 7.54 -4.11
N ILE A 268 6.97 7.82 -4.18
CA ILE A 268 6.38 9.15 -4.13
C ILE A 268 5.83 9.39 -2.72
N PRO A 269 6.32 10.40 -1.98
CA PRO A 269 5.73 10.77 -0.70
C PRO A 269 4.30 11.27 -0.86
N VAL A 270 3.43 10.89 0.11
CA VAL A 270 2.05 11.34 0.22
C VAL A 270 1.80 11.92 1.61
N GLY A 271 1.44 13.17 1.66
CA GLY A 271 0.99 13.88 2.84
C GLY A 271 -0.54 13.88 2.96
N SER A 272 -1.10 14.84 3.68
CA SER A 272 -2.54 15.03 3.86
C SER A 272 -2.84 16.51 4.11
N ASP A 273 -3.90 17.03 3.51
CA ASP A 273 -4.44 18.35 3.81
C ASP A 273 -5.70 18.28 4.67
N ALA A 274 -6.12 17.07 5.07
CA ALA A 274 -7.31 16.86 5.90
C ALA A 274 -7.08 15.73 6.94
N TRP A 275 -6.26 15.99 7.95
CA TRP A 275 -6.12 15.09 9.11
C TRP A 275 -7.30 15.28 10.06
N LEU A 276 -8.30 14.40 9.99
CA LEU A 276 -9.57 14.58 10.70
C LEU A 276 -9.42 14.63 12.23
N ALA A 277 -8.56 13.79 12.79
CA ALA A 277 -8.32 13.80 14.25
C ALA A 277 -7.70 15.12 14.77
N LYS A 278 -7.12 15.95 13.86
CA LYS A 278 -6.65 17.30 14.18
C LYS A 278 -7.70 18.40 13.89
N GLY A 279 -8.92 18.00 13.55
CA GLY A 279 -10.02 18.92 13.26
C GLY A 279 -9.91 19.63 11.90
N GLN A 280 -9.09 19.13 10.99
CA GLN A 280 -8.99 19.64 9.62
C GLN A 280 -10.20 19.15 8.81
N ALA A 281 -10.91 20.06 8.17
CA ALA A 281 -12.07 19.75 7.34
C ALA A 281 -11.60 19.46 5.91
N PRO A 282 -12.09 18.38 5.25
CA PRO A 282 -11.76 18.10 3.89
C PRO A 282 -12.51 19.02 2.91
N ASN A 283 -11.85 19.33 1.80
CA ASN A 283 -12.43 19.93 0.61
C ASN A 283 -12.46 18.92 -0.54
N SER A 284 -13.07 19.27 -1.67
CA SER A 284 -13.00 18.44 -2.87
C SER A 284 -11.54 18.24 -3.29
N GLY A 285 -11.12 16.99 -3.50
CA GLY A 285 -9.75 16.63 -3.82
C GLY A 285 -8.83 16.38 -2.62
N SER A 286 -9.29 16.65 -1.39
CA SER A 286 -8.46 16.42 -0.19
C SER A 286 -8.00 14.98 -0.07
N ILE A 287 -6.74 14.81 0.34
CA ILE A 287 -6.22 13.53 0.82
C ILE A 287 -6.48 13.46 2.33
N VAL A 288 -7.56 12.78 2.67
CA VAL A 288 -8.04 12.63 4.06
C VAL A 288 -7.17 11.61 4.79
N LEU A 289 -6.72 11.97 6.00
CA LEU A 289 -5.98 11.08 6.90
C LEU A 289 -6.79 10.74 8.14
N ILE A 290 -6.91 9.43 8.39
CA ILE A 290 -7.36 8.87 9.67
C ILE A 290 -6.44 7.71 10.09
N HIS A 291 -6.45 7.34 11.38
CA HIS A 291 -5.80 6.13 11.88
C HIS A 291 -6.86 5.06 12.15
N GLY A 292 -6.64 3.86 11.60
CA GLY A 292 -7.68 2.81 11.54
C GLY A 292 -7.50 1.65 12.52
N ASN A 293 -6.67 1.77 13.55
CA ASN A 293 -6.39 0.72 14.52
C ASN A 293 -6.35 1.25 15.97
N GLY A 294 -7.34 2.07 16.30
CA GLY A 294 -7.62 2.56 17.64
C GLY A 294 -6.65 3.62 18.19
N ASN A 295 -5.73 4.13 17.36
CA ASN A 295 -4.79 5.18 17.79
C ASN A 295 -5.47 6.55 17.92
N GLU A 296 -6.36 6.90 16.99
CA GLU A 296 -7.09 8.18 16.95
C GLU A 296 -8.59 7.97 16.67
N PRO A 297 -9.39 7.51 17.65
CA PRO A 297 -10.82 7.22 17.44
C PRO A 297 -11.64 8.43 16.98
N VAL A 298 -11.19 9.65 17.29
CA VAL A 298 -11.84 10.89 16.86
C VAL A 298 -11.86 11.00 15.33
N GLY A 299 -10.75 10.72 14.66
CA GLY A 299 -10.66 10.74 13.20
C GLY A 299 -11.62 9.73 12.54
N VAL A 300 -11.75 8.53 13.09
CA VAL A 300 -12.71 7.52 12.63
C VAL A 300 -14.15 8.04 12.76
N ASN A 301 -14.51 8.58 13.93
CA ASN A 301 -15.85 9.13 14.17
C ASN A 301 -16.16 10.29 13.22
N ASP A 302 -15.20 11.16 12.96
CA ASP A 302 -15.40 12.32 12.10
C ASP A 302 -15.51 11.88 10.62
N PHE A 303 -14.78 10.86 10.18
CA PHE A 303 -14.98 10.25 8.88
C PHE A 303 -16.39 9.64 8.72
N ILE A 304 -16.87 8.90 9.72
CA ILE A 304 -18.25 8.36 9.69
C ILE A 304 -19.30 9.48 9.65
N LYS A 305 -19.07 10.61 10.34
CA LYS A 305 -19.96 11.79 10.27
C LYS A 305 -19.89 12.42 8.86
N LEU A 306 -18.71 12.55 8.27
CA LEU A 306 -18.54 13.06 6.91
C LEU A 306 -19.38 12.25 5.92
N LEU A 307 -19.26 10.91 5.93
CA LEU A 307 -20.06 10.05 5.06
C LEU A 307 -21.57 10.24 5.24
N LYS A 308 -22.02 10.49 6.48
CA LYS A 308 -23.45 10.77 6.76
C LYS A 308 -23.89 12.11 6.22
N VAL A 309 -23.04 13.14 6.30
CA VAL A 309 -23.33 14.48 5.77
C VAL A 309 -23.41 14.41 4.24
N GLU A 310 -22.46 13.75 3.61
CA GLU A 310 -22.38 13.64 2.15
C GLU A 310 -23.33 12.62 1.53
N LYS A 311 -24.08 11.89 2.33
CA LYS A 311 -24.94 10.79 1.88
C LYS A 311 -25.83 11.13 0.67
N THR A 312 -26.45 12.31 0.67
CA THR A 312 -27.32 12.73 -0.45
C THR A 312 -26.51 12.96 -1.72
N ALA A 313 -25.35 13.61 -1.61
CA ALA A 313 -24.44 13.86 -2.73
C ALA A 313 -23.84 12.53 -3.24
N VAL A 314 -23.52 11.59 -2.37
CA VAL A 314 -23.08 10.23 -2.74
C VAL A 314 -24.20 9.53 -3.56
N MET A 315 -25.43 9.54 -3.08
CA MET A 315 -26.57 8.93 -3.81
C MET A 315 -26.80 9.57 -5.16
N GLY A 316 -26.57 10.89 -5.29
CA GLY A 316 -26.62 11.66 -6.54
C GLY A 316 -25.40 11.47 -7.45
N LYS A 317 -24.36 10.76 -7.01
CA LYS A 317 -23.03 10.65 -7.66
C LYS A 317 -22.32 12.00 -7.82
N GLU A 318 -22.63 12.92 -6.92
CA GLU A 318 -22.06 14.27 -6.88
C GLU A 318 -20.86 14.35 -5.92
N TRP A 319 -20.63 13.31 -5.11
CA TRP A 319 -19.50 13.17 -4.22
C TRP A 319 -19.03 11.71 -4.18
N LEU A 320 -17.75 11.46 -4.50
CA LEU A 320 -17.19 10.13 -4.71
C LEU A 320 -15.93 9.91 -3.88
N MET A 321 -15.55 8.64 -3.73
CA MET A 321 -14.22 8.28 -3.26
C MET A 321 -13.26 8.20 -4.46
N TYR A 322 -12.03 8.67 -4.30
CA TYR A 322 -11.03 8.61 -5.35
C TYR A 322 -9.92 7.63 -5.04
N ASP A 323 -9.50 6.90 -6.04
CA ASP A 323 -8.22 6.17 -5.98
C ASP A 323 -7.07 7.18 -5.93
N LEU A 324 -6.12 6.95 -5.03
CA LEU A 324 -4.97 7.85 -4.88
C LEU A 324 -4.14 7.98 -6.17
N ARG A 325 -4.09 6.93 -6.98
CA ARG A 325 -3.38 6.95 -8.27
C ARG A 325 -4.07 7.88 -9.26
N GLU A 326 -5.39 7.82 -9.33
CA GLU A 326 -6.21 8.70 -10.19
C GLU A 326 -6.09 10.16 -9.76
N SER A 327 -6.15 10.44 -8.45
CA SER A 327 -5.97 11.79 -7.91
C SER A 327 -4.63 12.41 -8.29
N VAL A 328 -3.56 11.59 -8.34
CA VAL A 328 -2.22 12.02 -8.74
C VAL A 328 -2.09 12.11 -10.27
N GLU A 329 -2.69 11.17 -10.99
CA GLU A 329 -2.72 11.19 -12.46
C GLU A 329 -3.42 12.45 -12.98
N ASP A 330 -4.59 12.77 -12.45
CA ASP A 330 -5.39 13.94 -12.83
C ASP A 330 -4.67 15.27 -12.56
N GLU A 331 -3.87 15.33 -11.47
CA GLU A 331 -3.07 16.54 -11.15
C GLU A 331 -2.03 16.85 -12.23
N PHE A 332 -1.49 15.81 -12.89
CA PHE A 332 -0.33 15.92 -13.77
C PHE A 332 -0.62 15.57 -15.23
N GLN A 333 -1.88 15.41 -15.62
CA GLN A 333 -2.29 15.35 -17.02
C GLN A 333 -2.47 16.74 -17.60
#